data_c5e200f486f4a53ad92eefad2e0c04b1
#
_entry.id   c5e200f486f4a53ad92eefad2e0c04b1
#
_cell.length_a   1.000
_cell.length_b   1.000
_cell.length_c   1.000
_cell.angle_alpha   90.00
_cell.angle_beta   90.00
_cell.angle_gamma   90.00
#
_symmetry.space_group_name_H-M   'P 1'
#
loop_
_entity.id
_entity.type
_entity.pdbx_description
1 polymer ?
#
loop_
_entity_poly.entity_id
_entity_poly.type
_entity_poly.pdbx_seq_one_letter_code
_entity_poly.pdbx_strand_id
1 'polypeptide(L)'
;MIVKTLLDTDLYKFTTSYAYIKLFPYAMGTFSFNDRNETEYTEEFLETLKGEFHKLSRLRLTEDELNYMTRNCRFLPRVYWEWLSSFRFDPEKIAIHLDEAGHLHIEVSDFLYKVTLYEVPLLAIVSEIKNRFTGNVADMGEILCKLSEKVELSNQHQLRFSEFGTRRRFSIDVQETVIKRLNETARYCTGTSNCYFAMKYGMKMMGTHPHEWFMFHGAQFGYKHANYMALENWVNVYDGDLGIAPVSYTHL
;
A
#
# COMPACT_ATOMS: atom_id res chain seq x y z
N MET A 1 13.79 9.77 -6.64
CA MET A 1 13.16 8.50 -6.24
C MET A 1 11.83 8.82 -5.58
N ILE A 2 10.75 8.28 -6.11
CA ILE A 2 9.37 8.55 -5.70
C ILE A 2 9.05 7.83 -4.38
N VAL A 3 9.40 6.55 -4.26
CA VAL A 3 9.28 5.79 -3.02
C VAL A 3 10.55 5.97 -2.20
N LYS A 4 10.45 6.43 -0.96
CA LYS A 4 11.62 6.86 -0.15
C LYS A 4 12.26 5.73 0.65
N THR A 5 11.48 4.77 1.13
CA THR A 5 11.90 3.70 2.03
C THR A 5 11.01 2.47 1.84
N LEU A 6 11.42 1.32 2.37
CA LEU A 6 10.57 0.13 2.43
C LEU A 6 9.29 0.36 3.25
N LEU A 7 9.29 1.32 4.18
CA LEU A 7 8.11 1.66 4.98
C LEU A 7 7.13 2.59 4.26
N ASP A 8 7.47 3.14 3.07
CA ASP A 8 6.55 3.96 2.27
C ASP A 8 5.51 3.08 1.56
N THR A 9 4.76 2.38 2.39
CA THR A 9 3.71 1.43 2.00
C THR A 9 2.68 1.29 3.12
N ASP A 10 1.58 0.62 2.84
CA ASP A 10 0.50 0.39 3.79
C ASP A 10 0.81 -0.78 4.73
N LEU A 11 0.52 -0.64 6.02
CA LEU A 11 0.76 -1.65 7.06
C LEU A 11 0.22 -3.03 6.68
N TYR A 12 -0.96 -3.09 6.06
CA TYR A 12 -1.58 -4.37 5.70
C TYR A 12 -0.75 -5.21 4.72
N LYS A 13 0.18 -4.60 3.97
CA LYS A 13 1.10 -5.34 3.11
C LYS A 13 2.08 -6.19 3.91
N PHE A 14 2.58 -5.67 5.01
CA PHE A 14 3.45 -6.44 5.90
C PHE A 14 2.70 -7.54 6.63
N THR A 15 1.50 -7.24 7.13
CA THR A 15 0.68 -8.25 7.81
C THR A 15 0.26 -9.36 6.86
N THR A 16 -0.13 -9.04 5.64
CA THR A 16 -0.48 -10.04 4.62
C THR A 16 0.73 -10.88 4.21
N SER A 17 1.88 -10.23 3.98
CA SER A 17 3.15 -10.92 3.68
C SER A 17 3.49 -11.95 4.77
N TYR A 18 3.42 -11.55 6.03
CA TYR A 18 3.69 -12.47 7.15
C TYR A 18 2.67 -13.61 7.24
N ALA A 19 1.38 -13.33 7.02
CA ALA A 19 0.35 -14.35 7.03
C ALA A 19 0.59 -15.41 5.92
N TYR A 20 1.01 -14.98 4.73
CA TYR A 20 1.42 -15.91 3.67
C TYR A 20 2.67 -16.71 4.06
N ILE A 21 3.70 -16.08 4.63
CA ILE A 21 4.90 -16.81 5.10
C ILE A 21 4.52 -17.89 6.10
N LYS A 22 3.63 -17.57 7.05
CA LYS A 22 3.27 -18.48 8.15
C LYS A 22 2.41 -19.66 7.70
N LEU A 23 1.43 -19.41 6.81
CA LEU A 23 0.43 -20.42 6.44
C LEU A 23 0.59 -20.98 5.02
N PHE A 24 1.11 -20.20 4.09
CA PHE A 24 1.17 -20.54 2.66
C PHE A 24 2.51 -20.16 2.02
N PRO A 25 3.66 -20.61 2.59
CA PRO A 25 4.99 -20.14 2.17
C PRO A 25 5.34 -20.47 0.72
N TYR A 26 4.66 -21.44 0.13
CA TYR A 26 4.89 -21.89 -1.25
C TYR A 26 3.81 -21.39 -2.23
N ALA A 27 2.83 -20.62 -1.77
CA ALA A 27 1.81 -20.09 -2.64
C ALA A 27 2.40 -19.07 -3.61
N MET A 28 2.17 -19.30 -4.90
CA MET A 28 2.57 -18.42 -5.98
C MET A 28 1.39 -17.55 -6.43
N GLY A 29 1.67 -16.36 -6.92
CA GLY A 29 0.66 -15.48 -7.47
C GLY A 29 1.25 -14.39 -8.35
N THR A 30 0.36 -13.72 -9.06
CA THR A 30 0.72 -12.61 -9.95
C THR A 30 -0.04 -11.35 -9.54
N PHE A 31 0.70 -10.27 -9.35
CA PHE A 31 0.12 -8.93 -9.34
C PHE A 31 0.05 -8.44 -10.79
N SER A 32 -1.13 -7.98 -11.22
CA SER A 32 -1.32 -7.36 -12.52
C SER A 32 -1.93 -5.97 -12.34
N PHE A 33 -1.33 -4.99 -13.01
CA PHE A 33 -1.87 -3.63 -13.05
C PHE A 33 -3.03 -3.55 -14.05
N ASN A 34 -4.09 -2.89 -13.63
CA ASN A 34 -5.24 -2.59 -14.48
C ASN A 34 -5.55 -1.09 -14.42
N ASP A 35 -5.31 -0.36 -15.53
CA ASP A 35 -5.75 1.03 -15.68
C ASP A 35 -7.21 1.07 -16.11
N ARG A 36 -8.10 1.33 -15.16
CA ARG A 36 -9.55 1.42 -15.40
C ARG A 36 -9.96 2.58 -16.31
N ASN A 37 -9.06 3.51 -16.58
CA ASN A 37 -9.30 4.68 -17.43
C ASN A 37 -8.86 4.47 -18.87
N GLU A 38 -8.30 3.29 -19.20
CA GLU A 38 -7.80 2.96 -20.54
C GLU A 38 -6.91 4.08 -21.10
N THR A 39 -6.01 4.61 -20.28
CA THR A 39 -5.13 5.71 -20.64
C THR A 39 -4.08 5.22 -21.63
N GLU A 40 -3.91 5.93 -22.73
CA GLU A 40 -2.83 5.71 -23.69
C GLU A 40 -1.54 6.36 -23.14
N TYR A 41 -0.46 5.59 -23.14
CA TYR A 41 0.85 6.02 -22.65
C TYR A 41 1.88 6.00 -23.80
N THR A 42 2.96 6.74 -23.63
CA THR A 42 4.07 6.84 -24.58
C THR A 42 5.26 5.98 -24.14
N GLU A 43 6.16 5.66 -25.08
CA GLU A 43 7.44 5.01 -24.74
C GLU A 43 8.28 5.82 -23.76
N GLU A 44 8.25 7.15 -23.82
CA GLU A 44 8.93 8.02 -22.86
C GLU A 44 8.40 7.82 -21.43
N PHE A 45 7.07 7.68 -21.32
CA PHE A 45 6.43 7.35 -20.04
C PHE A 45 6.90 5.98 -19.53
N LEU A 46 6.91 4.96 -20.40
CA LEU A 46 7.35 3.61 -20.09
C LEU A 46 8.80 3.58 -19.59
N GLU A 47 9.72 4.25 -20.29
CA GLU A 47 11.13 4.31 -19.89
C GLU A 47 11.32 5.06 -18.56
N THR A 48 10.53 6.10 -18.32
CA THR A 48 10.53 6.80 -17.03
C THR A 48 10.08 5.89 -15.89
N LEU A 49 9.03 5.08 -16.11
CA LEU A 49 8.57 4.07 -15.14
C LEU A 49 9.63 3.01 -14.87
N LYS A 50 10.23 2.42 -15.91
CA LYS A 50 11.31 1.44 -15.75
C LYS A 50 12.46 2.00 -14.93
N GLY A 51 12.84 3.27 -15.20
CA GLY A 51 13.87 3.96 -14.43
C GLY A 51 13.53 4.12 -12.94
N GLU A 52 12.28 4.42 -12.58
CA GLU A 52 11.85 4.50 -11.17
C GLU A 52 11.72 3.11 -10.53
N PHE A 53 11.21 2.09 -11.26
CA PHE A 53 11.12 0.71 -10.75
C PHE A 53 12.49 0.13 -10.46
N HIS A 54 13.48 0.42 -11.30
CA HIS A 54 14.86 -0.01 -11.05
C HIS A 54 15.44 0.54 -9.73
N LYS A 55 15.02 1.75 -9.33
CA LYS A 55 15.46 2.35 -8.06
C LYS A 55 14.91 1.62 -6.83
N LEU A 56 13.80 0.86 -6.95
CA LEU A 56 13.23 0.09 -5.85
C LEU A 56 14.24 -0.95 -5.29
N SER A 57 15.12 -1.49 -6.13
CA SER A 57 16.17 -2.44 -5.70
C SER A 57 17.13 -1.88 -4.64
N ARG A 58 17.20 -0.54 -4.52
CA ARG A 58 18.05 0.16 -3.55
C ARG A 58 17.41 0.34 -2.18
N LEU A 59 16.08 0.12 -2.08
CA LEU A 59 15.36 0.30 -0.82
C LEU A 59 15.81 -0.74 0.22
N ARG A 60 15.98 -0.26 1.45
CA ARG A 60 16.38 -1.05 2.62
C ARG A 60 15.68 -0.51 3.85
N LEU A 61 15.39 -1.37 4.82
CA LEU A 61 15.09 -0.89 6.16
C LEU A 61 16.36 -0.34 6.80
N THR A 62 16.28 0.85 7.34
CA THR A 62 17.29 1.38 8.24
C THR A 62 17.16 0.72 9.61
N GLU A 63 18.19 0.83 10.45
CA GLU A 63 18.16 0.32 11.82
C GLU A 63 17.07 1.00 12.66
N ASP A 64 16.88 2.31 12.47
CA ASP A 64 15.83 3.08 13.15
C ASP A 64 14.44 2.61 12.73
N GLU A 65 14.20 2.36 11.44
CA GLU A 65 12.94 1.83 10.92
C GLU A 65 12.68 0.42 11.47
N LEU A 66 13.68 -0.45 11.47
CA LEU A 66 13.59 -1.79 12.04
C LEU A 66 13.20 -1.74 13.53
N ASN A 67 13.89 -0.91 14.29
CA ASN A 67 13.62 -0.72 15.73
C ASN A 67 12.24 -0.14 15.97
N TYR A 68 11.81 0.85 15.17
CA TYR A 68 10.48 1.43 15.25
C TYR A 68 9.39 0.40 14.99
N MET A 69 9.49 -0.37 13.90
CA MET A 69 8.50 -1.39 13.54
C MET A 69 8.44 -2.51 14.56
N THR A 70 9.57 -2.98 15.05
CA THR A 70 9.62 -4.03 16.10
C THR A 70 8.92 -3.60 17.38
N ARG A 71 9.01 -2.32 17.76
CA ARG A 71 8.36 -1.80 18.97
C ARG A 71 6.88 -1.55 18.81
N ASN A 72 6.45 -1.09 17.62
CA ASN A 72 5.09 -0.60 17.38
C ASN A 72 4.17 -1.65 16.72
N CYS A 73 4.73 -2.70 16.11
CA CYS A 73 3.98 -3.79 15.47
C CYS A 73 4.26 -5.12 16.18
N ARG A 74 3.89 -5.24 17.44
CA ARG A 74 4.17 -6.44 18.28
C ARG A 74 3.46 -7.71 17.79
N PHE A 75 2.41 -7.56 16.98
CA PHE A 75 1.71 -8.65 16.30
C PHE A 75 2.52 -9.27 15.15
N LEU A 76 3.61 -8.62 14.72
CA LEU A 76 4.58 -9.17 13.78
C LEU A 76 5.87 -9.52 14.55
N PRO A 77 6.35 -10.79 14.46
CA PRO A 77 7.53 -11.20 15.19
C PRO A 77 8.80 -10.55 14.63
N ARG A 78 9.79 -10.37 15.47
CA ARG A 78 11.06 -9.75 15.09
C ARG A 78 11.73 -10.45 13.90
N VAL A 79 11.64 -11.77 13.81
CA VAL A 79 12.18 -12.56 12.70
C VAL A 79 11.60 -12.15 11.34
N TYR A 80 10.34 -11.69 11.28
CA TYR A 80 9.77 -11.17 10.06
C TYR A 80 10.45 -9.85 9.63
N TRP A 81 10.70 -8.95 10.59
CA TRP A 81 11.39 -7.69 10.30
C TRP A 81 12.85 -7.90 9.91
N GLU A 82 13.53 -8.89 10.50
CA GLU A 82 14.88 -9.31 10.11
C GLU A 82 14.89 -9.87 8.69
N TRP A 83 13.89 -10.68 8.33
CA TRP A 83 13.71 -11.15 6.96
C TRP A 83 13.47 -9.97 6.00
N LEU A 84 12.57 -9.04 6.34
CA LEU A 84 12.26 -7.87 5.51
C LEU A 84 13.48 -6.96 5.33
N SER A 85 14.38 -6.88 6.31
CA SER A 85 15.63 -6.14 6.18
C SER A 85 16.56 -6.72 5.11
N SER A 86 16.48 -8.02 4.85
CA SER A 86 17.19 -8.69 3.77
C SER A 86 16.46 -8.66 2.43
N PHE A 87 15.15 -8.38 2.43
CA PHE A 87 14.33 -8.31 1.22
C PHE A 87 14.82 -7.19 0.30
N ARG A 88 14.76 -7.46 -1.01
CA ARG A 88 15.02 -6.50 -2.08
C ARG A 88 13.97 -6.67 -3.16
N PHE A 89 13.46 -5.56 -3.64
CA PHE A 89 12.72 -5.57 -4.89
C PHE A 89 13.67 -5.97 -6.01
N ASP A 90 13.20 -6.87 -6.85
CA ASP A 90 13.92 -7.32 -8.04
C ASP A 90 13.25 -6.69 -9.27
N PRO A 91 13.87 -5.69 -9.92
CA PRO A 91 13.29 -5.04 -11.09
C PRO A 91 13.11 -5.99 -12.27
N GLU A 92 13.92 -7.02 -12.40
CA GLU A 92 13.85 -8.01 -13.50
C GLU A 92 12.58 -8.88 -13.42
N LYS A 93 11.94 -8.94 -12.25
CA LYS A 93 10.66 -9.61 -12.07
C LYS A 93 9.45 -8.76 -12.43
N ILE A 94 9.66 -7.47 -12.73
CA ILE A 94 8.59 -6.54 -13.12
C ILE A 94 8.51 -6.57 -14.63
N ALA A 95 7.63 -7.41 -15.17
CA ALA A 95 7.27 -7.36 -16.59
C ALA A 95 6.47 -6.08 -16.84
N ILE A 96 6.94 -5.23 -17.76
CA ILE A 96 6.30 -3.96 -18.08
C ILE A 96 6.40 -3.69 -19.59
N HIS A 97 5.28 -3.40 -20.23
CA HIS A 97 5.19 -3.05 -21.64
C HIS A 97 3.94 -2.23 -21.94
N LEU A 98 3.91 -1.60 -23.12
CA LEU A 98 2.70 -1.07 -23.72
C LEU A 98 2.17 -2.06 -24.75
N ASP A 99 0.84 -2.20 -24.87
CA ASP A 99 0.23 -2.94 -25.95
C ASP A 99 0.16 -2.08 -27.24
N GLU A 100 -0.41 -2.65 -28.32
CA GLU A 100 -0.56 -1.96 -29.61
C GLU A 100 -1.43 -0.69 -29.54
N ALA A 101 -2.31 -0.60 -28.55
CA ALA A 101 -3.15 0.57 -28.29
C ALA A 101 -2.51 1.58 -27.32
N GLY A 102 -1.29 1.32 -26.84
CA GLY A 102 -0.59 2.16 -25.88
C GLY A 102 -1.02 1.97 -24.43
N HIS A 103 -1.77 0.92 -24.11
CA HIS A 103 -2.16 0.66 -22.72
C HIS A 103 -1.02 0.02 -21.93
N LEU A 104 -0.88 0.45 -20.70
CA LEU A 104 0.18 -0.01 -19.80
C LEU A 104 -0.14 -1.35 -19.15
N HIS A 105 0.76 -2.30 -19.30
CA HIS A 105 0.74 -3.59 -18.62
C HIS A 105 1.93 -3.69 -17.66
N ILE A 106 1.65 -4.07 -16.41
CA ILE A 106 2.66 -4.35 -15.40
C ILE A 106 2.28 -5.64 -14.69
N GLU A 107 3.19 -6.58 -14.64
CA GLU A 107 3.00 -7.84 -13.94
C GLU A 107 4.21 -8.21 -13.09
N VAL A 108 3.95 -8.80 -11.91
CA VAL A 108 4.98 -9.36 -11.03
C VAL A 108 4.51 -10.71 -10.55
N SER A 109 5.28 -11.75 -10.84
CA SER A 109 4.99 -13.13 -10.42
C SER A 109 6.11 -13.66 -9.50
N ASP A 110 5.76 -14.09 -8.30
CA ASP A 110 6.66 -14.72 -7.33
C ASP A 110 5.81 -15.41 -6.24
N PHE A 111 6.43 -15.82 -5.16
CA PHE A 111 5.71 -16.20 -3.94
C PHE A 111 4.84 -15.04 -3.45
N LEU A 112 3.59 -15.33 -3.07
CA LEU A 112 2.62 -14.31 -2.67
C LEU A 112 3.13 -13.38 -1.57
N TYR A 113 3.88 -13.92 -0.60
CA TYR A 113 4.45 -13.11 0.48
C TYR A 113 5.45 -12.04 0.01
N LYS A 114 6.01 -12.18 -1.21
CA LYS A 114 6.83 -11.15 -1.86
C LYS A 114 6.00 -10.27 -2.78
N VAL A 115 5.14 -10.89 -3.61
CA VAL A 115 4.30 -10.17 -4.58
C VAL A 115 3.47 -9.09 -3.92
N THR A 116 2.87 -9.38 -2.75
CA THR A 116 2.06 -8.40 -2.02
C THR A 116 2.80 -7.10 -1.69
N LEU A 117 4.13 -7.14 -1.54
CA LEU A 117 4.95 -5.96 -1.23
C LEU A 117 5.14 -5.02 -2.43
N TYR A 118 4.98 -5.52 -3.66
CA TYR A 118 5.17 -4.72 -4.88
C TYR A 118 4.01 -3.77 -5.17
N GLU A 119 2.77 -4.14 -4.83
CA GLU A 119 1.57 -3.42 -5.26
C GLU A 119 1.62 -1.92 -4.94
N VAL A 120 1.81 -1.56 -3.67
CA VAL A 120 1.71 -0.15 -3.24
C VAL A 120 2.83 0.70 -3.84
N PRO A 121 4.12 0.29 -3.80
CA PRO A 121 5.18 1.05 -4.44
C PRO A 121 4.99 1.23 -5.95
N LEU A 122 4.60 0.18 -6.67
CA LEU A 122 4.38 0.27 -8.12
C LEU A 122 3.24 1.23 -8.45
N LEU A 123 2.10 1.10 -7.75
CA LEU A 123 0.94 1.97 -7.99
C LEU A 123 1.22 3.43 -7.61
N ALA A 124 1.95 3.70 -6.53
CA ALA A 124 2.34 5.05 -6.15
C ALA A 124 3.26 5.70 -7.20
N ILE A 125 4.19 4.92 -7.77
CA ILE A 125 5.08 5.40 -8.85
C ILE A 125 4.28 5.68 -10.11
N VAL A 126 3.41 4.75 -10.55
CA VAL A 126 2.56 4.95 -11.73
C VAL A 126 1.70 6.19 -11.58
N SER A 127 1.04 6.35 -10.42
CA SER A 127 0.17 7.50 -10.15
C SER A 127 0.93 8.83 -10.23
N GLU A 128 2.09 8.92 -9.59
CA GLU A 128 2.88 10.16 -9.59
C GLU A 128 3.46 10.49 -10.96
N ILE A 129 3.99 9.50 -11.71
CA ILE A 129 4.53 9.72 -13.04
C ILE A 129 3.40 10.08 -14.01
N LYS A 130 2.23 9.39 -13.93
CA LYS A 130 1.06 9.73 -14.74
C LYS A 130 0.67 11.21 -14.59
N ASN A 131 0.59 11.72 -13.36
CA ASN A 131 0.27 13.13 -13.12
C ASN A 131 1.28 14.08 -13.77
N ARG A 132 2.58 13.74 -13.71
CA ARG A 132 3.63 14.55 -14.35
C ARG A 132 3.50 14.57 -15.88
N PHE A 133 3.25 13.42 -16.50
CA PHE A 133 3.12 13.29 -17.95
C PHE A 133 1.83 13.90 -18.51
N THR A 134 0.74 13.84 -17.78
CA THR A 134 -0.53 14.48 -18.19
C THR A 134 -0.55 15.98 -17.91
N GLY A 135 0.52 16.54 -17.35
CA GLY A 135 0.58 17.96 -16.99
C GLY A 135 -0.34 18.33 -15.82
N ASN A 136 -0.86 17.33 -15.09
CA ASN A 136 -1.65 17.59 -13.89
C ASN A 136 -0.76 18.24 -12.82
N VAL A 137 -1.17 19.41 -12.36
CA VAL A 137 -0.51 20.13 -11.28
C VAL A 137 -1.42 20.12 -10.05
N ALA A 138 -0.84 19.75 -8.90
CA ALA A 138 -1.59 19.82 -7.64
C ALA A 138 -1.83 21.27 -7.24
N ASP A 139 -3.06 21.72 -7.26
CA ASP A 139 -3.42 22.97 -6.61
C ASP A 139 -3.45 22.78 -5.09
N MET A 140 -2.34 23.11 -4.45
CA MET A 140 -2.22 22.97 -3.00
C MET A 140 -3.19 23.85 -2.22
N GLY A 141 -3.61 25.01 -2.77
CA GLY A 141 -4.64 25.86 -2.18
C GLY A 141 -5.99 25.17 -2.14
N GLU A 142 -6.42 24.62 -3.28
CA GLU A 142 -7.68 23.88 -3.38
C GLU A 142 -7.65 22.60 -2.52
N ILE A 143 -6.54 21.84 -2.55
CA ILE A 143 -6.37 20.62 -1.75
C ILE A 143 -6.50 20.91 -0.27
N LEU A 144 -5.80 21.93 0.24
CA LEU A 144 -5.84 22.29 1.65
C LEU A 144 -7.19 22.89 2.07
N CYS A 145 -7.87 23.63 1.18
CA CYS A 145 -9.22 24.13 1.43
C CYS A 145 -10.19 22.95 1.60
N LYS A 146 -10.26 22.05 0.63
CA LYS A 146 -11.12 20.86 0.70
C LYS A 146 -10.79 19.94 1.89
N LEU A 147 -9.50 19.84 2.23
CA LEU A 147 -9.08 19.08 3.41
C LEU A 147 -9.59 19.73 4.70
N SER A 148 -9.47 21.05 4.81
CA SER A 148 -9.94 21.78 5.98
C SER A 148 -11.46 21.65 6.17
N GLU A 149 -12.24 21.74 5.12
CA GLU A 149 -13.70 21.50 5.15
C GLU A 149 -14.04 20.09 5.66
N LYS A 150 -13.35 19.08 5.14
CA LYS A 150 -13.54 17.67 5.57
C LYS A 150 -13.15 17.46 7.04
N VAL A 151 -12.04 18.07 7.47
CA VAL A 151 -11.58 18.01 8.86
C VAL A 151 -12.56 18.69 9.79
N GLU A 152 -13.08 19.86 9.41
CA GLU A 152 -14.08 20.59 10.18
C GLU A 152 -15.35 19.75 10.36
N LEU A 153 -15.88 19.20 9.26
CA LEU A 153 -17.04 18.29 9.29
C LEU A 153 -16.79 17.07 10.20
N SER A 154 -15.63 16.43 10.06
CA SER A 154 -15.22 15.31 10.91
C SER A 154 -15.17 15.70 12.38
N ASN A 155 -14.57 16.85 12.69
CA ASN A 155 -14.44 17.34 14.06
C ASN A 155 -15.81 17.72 14.66
N GLN A 156 -16.68 18.35 13.87
CA GLN A 156 -18.02 18.76 14.29
C GLN A 156 -18.91 17.55 14.61
N HIS A 157 -18.89 16.53 13.75
CA HIS A 157 -19.73 15.34 13.87
C HIS A 157 -19.03 14.16 14.57
N GLN A 158 -17.82 14.35 15.09
CA GLN A 158 -17.02 13.30 15.77
C GLN A 158 -16.80 12.05 14.90
N LEU A 159 -16.65 12.24 13.58
CA LEU A 159 -16.48 11.15 12.63
C LEU A 159 -15.03 10.63 12.68
N ARG A 160 -14.87 9.39 13.11
CA ARG A 160 -13.57 8.72 13.12
C ARG A 160 -13.21 8.22 11.73
N PHE A 161 -11.98 8.49 11.30
CA PHE A 161 -11.46 8.01 10.04
C PHE A 161 -9.95 7.76 10.12
N SER A 162 -9.41 7.05 9.13
CA SER A 162 -7.98 6.83 8.94
C SER A 162 -7.60 7.22 7.51
N GLU A 163 -6.36 7.67 7.33
CA GLU A 163 -5.82 7.97 6.01
C GLU A 163 -5.26 6.71 5.35
N PHE A 164 -5.61 6.46 4.07
CA PHE A 164 -5.25 5.29 3.26
C PHE A 164 -4.90 5.68 1.81
N GLY A 165 -4.28 6.84 1.60
CA GLY A 165 -4.07 7.42 0.27
C GLY A 165 -2.82 6.97 -0.48
N THR A 166 -1.89 6.22 0.13
CA THR A 166 -0.55 5.93 -0.42
C THR A 166 -0.57 5.41 -1.84
N ARG A 167 -1.38 4.42 -2.11
CA ARG A 167 -1.45 3.72 -3.40
C ARG A 167 -1.89 4.59 -4.56
N ARG A 168 -2.67 5.65 -4.29
CA ARG A 168 -3.28 6.55 -5.29
C ARG A 168 -2.90 8.01 -5.07
N ARG A 169 -1.80 8.24 -4.36
CA ARG A 169 -1.35 9.58 -4.08
C ARG A 169 -1.02 10.35 -5.35
N PHE A 170 -1.30 11.63 -5.35
CA PHE A 170 -0.90 12.51 -6.44
C PHE A 170 0.63 12.56 -6.59
N SER A 171 1.32 12.80 -5.47
CA SER A 171 2.76 12.66 -5.29
C SER A 171 3.07 12.43 -3.81
N ILE A 172 4.29 12.04 -3.50
CA ILE A 172 4.71 11.87 -2.10
C ILE A 172 4.62 13.17 -1.32
N ASP A 173 4.99 14.30 -1.93
CA ASP A 173 5.01 15.61 -1.28
C ASP A 173 3.57 16.09 -0.98
N VAL A 174 2.62 15.84 -1.88
CA VAL A 174 1.20 16.15 -1.65
C VAL A 174 0.65 15.28 -0.52
N GLN A 175 0.90 13.98 -0.54
CA GLN A 175 0.46 13.08 0.54
C GLN A 175 1.06 13.50 1.88
N GLU A 176 2.35 13.82 1.91
CA GLU A 176 3.02 14.28 3.13
C GLU A 176 2.36 15.53 3.70
N THR A 177 2.06 16.50 2.85
CA THR A 177 1.39 17.74 3.26
C THR A 177 0.01 17.48 3.83
N VAL A 178 -0.77 16.59 3.19
CA VAL A 178 -2.09 16.17 3.68
C VAL A 178 -1.99 15.48 5.04
N ILE A 179 -1.07 14.51 5.17
CA ILE A 179 -0.88 13.76 6.43
C ILE A 179 -0.44 14.70 7.57
N LYS A 180 0.50 15.59 7.30
CA LYS A 180 0.94 16.57 8.28
C LYS A 180 -0.24 17.42 8.75
N ARG A 181 -1.05 17.94 7.82
CA ARG A 181 -2.23 18.76 8.16
C ARG A 181 -3.27 17.95 8.94
N LEU A 182 -3.53 16.70 8.58
CA LEU A 182 -4.42 15.80 9.33
C LEU A 182 -3.93 15.61 10.77
N ASN A 183 -2.64 15.33 10.95
CA ASN A 183 -2.05 15.15 12.28
C ASN A 183 -2.17 16.38 13.17
N GLU A 184 -2.08 17.58 12.58
CA GLU A 184 -2.18 18.85 13.30
C GLU A 184 -3.61 19.26 13.67
N THR A 185 -4.61 18.93 12.84
CA THR A 185 -5.94 19.55 12.90
C THR A 185 -7.12 18.59 13.04
N ALA A 186 -6.96 17.32 12.64
CA ALA A 186 -8.06 16.37 12.63
C ALA A 186 -8.11 15.57 13.95
N ARG A 187 -8.95 16.00 14.88
CA ARG A 187 -9.10 15.38 16.23
C ARG A 187 -9.56 13.93 16.18
N TYR A 188 -10.30 13.56 15.14
CA TYR A 188 -10.87 12.22 14.97
C TYR A 188 -10.17 11.38 13.90
N CYS A 189 -9.05 11.87 13.34
CA CYS A 189 -8.16 11.05 12.52
C CYS A 189 -7.44 10.04 13.43
N THR A 190 -7.70 8.75 13.21
CA THR A 190 -7.17 7.68 14.06
C THR A 190 -5.75 7.26 13.68
N GLY A 191 -5.26 7.65 12.50
CA GLY A 191 -3.91 7.36 12.02
C GLY A 191 -3.81 7.27 10.51
N THR A 192 -2.69 6.74 10.03
CA THR A 192 -2.44 6.49 8.61
C THR A 192 -2.03 5.05 8.37
N SER A 193 -2.36 4.50 7.20
CA SER A 193 -1.87 3.19 6.77
C SER A 193 -0.40 3.19 6.36
N ASN A 194 0.14 4.36 5.97
CA ASN A 194 1.51 4.50 5.54
C ASN A 194 2.47 4.45 6.72
N CYS A 195 3.28 3.37 6.79
CA CYS A 195 4.18 3.14 7.92
C CYS A 195 5.29 4.19 8.02
N TYR A 196 5.80 4.70 6.89
CA TYR A 196 6.82 5.75 6.87
C TYR A 196 6.30 7.06 7.47
N PHE A 197 5.12 7.50 7.05
CA PHE A 197 4.54 8.73 7.59
C PHE A 197 4.05 8.56 9.04
N ALA A 198 3.57 7.37 9.41
CA ALA A 198 3.24 7.08 10.80
C ALA A 198 4.47 7.23 11.70
N MET A 199 5.62 6.69 11.29
CA MET A 199 6.90 6.85 11.98
C MET A 199 7.32 8.33 12.03
N LYS A 200 7.29 9.01 10.89
CA LYS A 200 7.78 10.39 10.74
C LYS A 200 7.01 11.40 11.57
N TYR A 201 5.69 11.21 11.71
CA TYR A 201 4.79 12.16 12.37
C TYR A 201 4.24 11.65 13.71
N GLY A 202 4.68 10.49 14.18
CA GLY A 202 4.21 9.92 15.44
C GLY A 202 2.73 9.53 15.43
N MET A 203 2.16 9.24 14.24
CA MET A 203 0.78 8.81 14.09
C MET A 203 0.65 7.30 14.34
N LYS A 204 -0.57 6.88 14.71
CA LYS A 204 -0.88 5.45 14.80
C LYS A 204 -0.87 4.81 13.41
N MET A 205 -0.19 3.68 13.28
CA MET A 205 -0.29 2.85 12.09
C MET A 205 -1.64 2.13 12.06
N MET A 206 -2.33 2.25 10.93
CA MET A 206 -3.64 1.64 10.70
C MET A 206 -3.56 0.57 9.63
N GLY A 207 -4.28 -0.52 9.82
CA GLY A 207 -4.34 -1.60 8.85
C GLY A 207 -5.67 -2.32 8.90
N THR A 208 -6.00 -2.98 7.80
CA THR A 208 -7.19 -3.82 7.65
C THR A 208 -6.77 -5.16 7.07
N HIS A 209 -7.68 -6.13 7.05
CA HIS A 209 -7.51 -7.28 6.17
C HIS A 209 -7.54 -6.78 4.71
N PRO A 210 -6.66 -7.26 3.81
CA PRO A 210 -6.71 -6.88 2.41
C PRO A 210 -7.69 -7.74 1.62
N HIS A 211 -8.25 -7.19 0.55
CA HIS A 211 -9.12 -7.96 -0.36
C HIS A 211 -8.37 -9.14 -1.00
N GLU A 212 -7.08 -8.98 -1.30
CA GLU A 212 -6.25 -10.06 -1.87
C GLU A 212 -6.21 -11.32 -1.01
N TRP A 213 -6.28 -11.18 0.33
CA TRP A 213 -6.34 -12.31 1.26
C TRP A 213 -7.61 -13.13 1.06
N PHE A 214 -8.75 -12.45 0.93
CA PHE A 214 -10.04 -13.11 0.67
C PHE A 214 -10.09 -13.72 -0.74
N MET A 215 -9.54 -13.03 -1.75
CA MET A 215 -9.46 -13.53 -3.13
C MET A 215 -8.58 -14.79 -3.20
N PHE A 216 -7.44 -14.81 -2.53
CA PHE A 216 -6.59 -16.01 -2.40
C PHE A 216 -7.35 -17.18 -1.79
N HIS A 217 -8.08 -16.94 -0.68
CA HIS A 217 -8.89 -18.00 -0.06
C HIS A 217 -10.03 -18.47 -0.95
N GLY A 218 -10.59 -17.59 -1.76
CA GLY A 218 -11.58 -17.95 -2.79
C GLY A 218 -11.01 -18.91 -3.84
N ALA A 219 -9.80 -18.65 -4.29
CA ALA A 219 -9.09 -19.51 -5.23
C ALA A 219 -8.66 -20.85 -4.60
N GLN A 220 -8.23 -20.82 -3.33
CA GLN A 220 -7.70 -21.99 -2.63
C GLN A 220 -8.80 -22.94 -2.10
N PHE A 221 -9.90 -22.39 -1.57
CA PHE A 221 -10.93 -23.13 -0.83
C PHE A 221 -12.31 -23.04 -1.48
N GLY A 222 -12.44 -22.35 -2.61
CA GLY A 222 -13.70 -22.07 -3.29
C GLY A 222 -14.51 -20.95 -2.61
N TYR A 223 -15.35 -20.27 -3.41
CA TYR A 223 -16.08 -19.07 -2.98
C TYR A 223 -16.99 -19.30 -1.76
N LYS A 224 -17.59 -20.49 -1.64
CA LYS A 224 -18.49 -20.82 -0.52
C LYS A 224 -17.80 -20.70 0.84
N HIS A 225 -16.52 -21.05 0.92
CA HIS A 225 -15.77 -21.11 2.17
C HIS A 225 -14.73 -19.98 2.32
N ALA A 226 -14.55 -19.15 1.28
CA ALA A 226 -13.51 -18.16 1.21
C ALA A 226 -13.45 -17.23 2.43
N ASN A 227 -14.56 -16.59 2.75
CA ASN A 227 -14.59 -15.62 3.84
C ASN A 227 -14.37 -16.27 5.21
N TYR A 228 -14.98 -17.44 5.44
CA TYR A 228 -14.79 -18.19 6.68
C TYR A 228 -13.32 -18.56 6.86
N MET A 229 -12.71 -19.21 5.86
CA MET A 229 -11.31 -19.63 5.91
C MET A 229 -10.35 -18.46 6.00
N ALA A 230 -10.65 -17.33 5.33
CA ALA A 230 -9.83 -16.13 5.41
C ALA A 230 -9.82 -15.54 6.83
N LEU A 231 -10.98 -15.46 7.47
CA LEU A 231 -11.09 -14.93 8.83
C LEU A 231 -10.47 -15.90 9.85
N GLU A 232 -10.75 -17.20 9.74
CA GLU A 232 -10.18 -18.23 10.63
C GLU A 232 -8.65 -18.24 10.55
N ASN A 233 -8.09 -18.26 9.35
CA ASN A 233 -6.65 -18.24 9.15
C ASN A 233 -6.01 -16.94 9.65
N TRP A 234 -6.71 -15.80 9.53
CA TRP A 234 -6.21 -14.53 10.06
C TRP A 234 -6.17 -14.54 11.59
N VAL A 235 -7.20 -15.04 12.24
CA VAL A 235 -7.23 -15.21 13.71
C VAL A 235 -6.12 -16.15 14.16
N ASN A 236 -5.89 -17.26 13.46
CA ASN A 236 -4.80 -18.20 13.76
C ASN A 236 -3.39 -17.59 13.60
N VAL A 237 -3.24 -16.54 12.80
CA VAL A 237 -1.96 -15.83 12.65
C VAL A 237 -1.79 -14.77 13.73
N TYR A 238 -2.84 -14.04 14.09
CA TYR A 238 -2.79 -12.79 14.87
C TYR A 238 -3.51 -12.83 16.21
N ASP A 239 -3.99 -14.02 16.63
CA ASP A 239 -4.66 -14.24 17.92
C ASP A 239 -5.82 -13.25 18.20
N GLY A 240 -6.52 -12.81 17.14
CA GLY A 240 -7.60 -11.83 17.21
C GLY A 240 -7.18 -10.37 17.10
N ASP A 241 -5.88 -10.07 17.06
CA ASP A 241 -5.39 -8.74 16.69
C ASP A 241 -5.70 -8.41 15.21
N LEU A 242 -5.71 -7.12 14.85
CA LEU A 242 -5.93 -6.64 13.48
C LEU A 242 -7.29 -7.07 12.87
N GLY A 243 -8.34 -7.09 13.69
CA GLY A 243 -9.67 -7.61 13.34
C GLY A 243 -10.52 -6.71 12.42
N ILE A 244 -9.96 -5.70 11.74
CA ILE A 244 -10.72 -4.82 10.85
C ILE A 244 -10.83 -5.49 9.47
N ALA A 245 -11.97 -6.14 9.19
CA ALA A 245 -12.26 -6.67 7.88
C ALA A 245 -12.72 -5.55 6.92
N PRO A 246 -12.25 -5.53 5.66
CA PRO A 246 -12.75 -4.60 4.67
C PRO A 246 -14.18 -4.96 4.28
N VAL A 247 -15.05 -3.97 4.26
CA VAL A 247 -16.42 -4.11 3.74
C VAL A 247 -16.49 -3.42 2.39
N SER A 248 -16.99 -4.12 1.38
CA SER A 248 -17.21 -3.53 0.07
C SER A 248 -18.30 -2.46 0.16
N TYR A 249 -17.97 -1.22 -0.17
CA TYR A 249 -18.93 -0.11 -0.24
C TYR A 249 -19.79 -0.13 -1.51
N THR A 250 -19.68 -1.16 -2.34
CA THR A 250 -20.50 -1.32 -3.55
C THR A 250 -21.84 -1.99 -3.28
N HIS A 251 -22.10 -2.45 -2.04
CA HIS A 251 -23.30 -3.19 -1.67
C HIS A 251 -23.89 -2.76 -0.31
N LEU A 252 -23.60 -1.54 0.12
CA LEU A 252 -24.25 -0.92 1.27
C LEU A 252 -25.29 0.07 0.80
#